data_bd6996028f5ab73f50213b6049fd8438
#
_entry.id   bd6996028f5ab73f50213b6049fd8438
#
_cell.length_a   1.000
_cell.length_b   1.000
_cell.length_c   1.000
_cell.angle_alpha   90.00
_cell.angle_beta   90.00
_cell.angle_gamma   90.00
#
_symmetry.space_group_name_H-M   'P 1'
#
loop_
_entity.id
_entity.type
_entity.pdbx_description
1 polymer ?
#
loop_
_entity_poly.entity_id
_entity_poly.type
_entity_poly.pdbx_seq_one_letter_code
_entity_poly.pdbx_strand_id
1 'polypeptide(L)'
;GVLITSDKVHDSIVTALALKTAIEQDGTPGLIFTGKESIDAEGMQTLFRIGALFDFPVATNVVKLDIEQDKAVVDCELSGGVANTYEMSLPCIIGAGRGLNTPRYPTFPDVVKSKKKPVKKISFADLNIKVPLTGMHIVELEPLKQSRLPKEIKGDADIVAKEIVRILKQEAKVI
;
A
#
# COMPACT_ATOMS: atom_id res chain seq x y z
N GLY A 1 0.67 17.39 11.15
CA GLY A 1 1.05 16.63 9.95
C GLY A 1 2.19 17.29 9.20
N VAL A 2 2.81 16.55 8.29
CA VAL A 2 3.87 17.04 7.38
C VAL A 2 3.41 16.82 5.95
N LEU A 3 3.58 17.84 5.10
CA LEU A 3 3.28 17.79 3.68
C LEU A 3 4.54 18.20 2.90
N ILE A 4 5.10 17.28 2.13
CA ILE A 4 6.17 17.56 1.19
C ILE A 4 5.56 17.94 -0.14
N THR A 5 5.93 19.08 -0.71
CA THR A 5 5.43 19.56 -2.01
C THR A 5 6.51 19.56 -3.07
N SER A 6 6.17 19.17 -4.29
CA SER A 6 7.06 19.18 -5.45
C SER A 6 6.26 19.50 -6.73
N ASP A 7 6.90 20.21 -7.66
CA ASP A 7 6.33 20.49 -8.99
C ASP A 7 6.57 19.36 -9.99
N LYS A 8 7.29 18.31 -9.56
CA LYS A 8 7.63 17.14 -10.40
C LYS A 8 7.05 15.87 -9.79
N VAL A 9 6.68 14.95 -10.65
CA VAL A 9 6.40 13.57 -10.25
C VAL A 9 7.73 12.86 -9.99
N HIS A 10 7.81 12.18 -8.86
CA HIS A 10 8.99 11.43 -8.45
C HIS A 10 8.69 9.93 -8.44
N ASP A 11 9.69 9.14 -8.73
CA ASP A 11 9.63 7.70 -8.56
C ASP A 11 9.64 7.30 -7.07
N SER A 12 9.47 6.01 -6.81
CA SER A 12 9.44 5.49 -5.44
C SER A 12 10.78 5.59 -4.70
N ILE A 13 11.92 5.71 -5.41
CA ILE A 13 13.23 5.91 -4.79
C ILE A 13 13.31 7.31 -4.20
N VAL A 14 13.04 8.30 -5.03
CA VAL A 14 13.08 9.71 -4.63
C VAL A 14 12.01 10.01 -3.58
N THR A 15 10.82 9.40 -3.72
CA THR A 15 9.75 9.50 -2.72
C THR A 15 10.18 8.94 -1.38
N ALA A 16 10.80 7.76 -1.35
CA ALA A 16 11.27 7.14 -0.10
C ALA A 16 12.39 7.97 0.56
N LEU A 17 13.31 8.54 -0.23
CA LEU A 17 14.34 9.45 0.28
C LEU A 17 13.73 10.71 0.90
N ALA A 18 12.75 11.31 0.25
CA ALA A 18 12.06 12.50 0.75
C ALA A 18 11.33 12.21 2.08
N LEU A 19 10.62 11.09 2.14
CA LEU A 19 9.93 10.66 3.35
C LEU A 19 10.91 10.37 4.48
N LYS A 20 12.00 9.64 4.21
CA LYS A 20 13.04 9.39 5.20
C LYS A 20 13.60 10.69 5.77
N THR A 21 14.04 11.62 4.89
CA THR A 21 14.61 12.89 5.31
C THR A 21 13.64 13.72 6.15
N ALA A 22 12.35 13.69 5.83
CA ALA A 22 11.33 14.38 6.62
C ALA A 22 11.06 13.70 7.97
N ILE A 23 11.04 12.37 8.01
CA ILE A 23 10.85 11.60 9.24
C ILE A 23 12.01 11.84 10.22
N GLU A 24 13.25 11.83 9.74
CA GLU A 24 14.46 12.03 10.57
C GLU A 24 14.52 13.40 11.23
N GLN A 25 13.77 14.41 10.74
CA GLN A 25 13.69 15.71 11.41
C GLN A 25 13.02 15.63 12.80
N ASP A 26 12.15 14.63 12.99
CA ASP A 26 11.46 14.39 14.26
C ASP A 26 12.10 13.24 15.07
N GLY A 27 13.22 12.69 14.61
CA GLY A 27 13.95 11.56 15.22
C GLY A 27 13.68 10.22 14.55
N THR A 28 14.28 9.15 15.07
CA THR A 28 14.11 7.79 14.55
C THR A 28 12.82 7.18 15.09
N PRO A 29 11.86 6.80 14.23
CA PRO A 29 10.60 6.20 14.69
C PRO A 29 10.82 4.76 15.15
N GLY A 30 10.08 4.33 16.18
CA GLY A 30 10.04 2.92 16.60
C GLY A 30 9.16 2.05 15.70
N LEU A 31 8.20 2.67 14.99
CA LEU A 31 7.27 1.98 14.10
C LEU A 31 6.80 2.92 13.00
N ILE A 32 6.80 2.42 11.75
CA ILE A 32 6.28 3.16 10.60
C ILE A 32 5.09 2.37 10.01
N PHE A 33 3.92 3.01 9.93
CA PHE A 33 2.78 2.47 9.19
C PHE A 33 2.73 3.02 7.78
N THR A 34 2.51 2.14 6.83
CA THR A 34 2.29 2.48 5.42
C THR A 34 1.07 1.76 4.87
N GLY A 35 0.58 2.19 3.72
CA GLY A 35 -0.24 1.34 2.86
C GLY A 35 0.65 0.37 2.08
N LYS A 36 0.01 -0.52 1.33
CA LYS A 36 0.67 -1.46 0.43
C LYS A 36 1.11 -0.77 -0.87
N GLU A 37 0.16 -0.16 -1.54
CA GLU A 37 0.34 0.42 -2.88
C GLU A 37 -0.72 1.49 -3.15
N SER A 38 -0.50 2.34 -4.14
CA SER A 38 -1.53 3.22 -4.68
C SER A 38 -2.30 2.50 -5.81
N ILE A 39 -3.59 2.82 -5.96
CA ILE A 39 -4.42 2.29 -7.05
C ILE A 39 -3.88 2.73 -8.42
N ASP A 40 -3.31 3.93 -8.50
CA ASP A 40 -2.86 4.51 -9.78
C ASP A 40 -1.60 3.85 -10.35
N ALA A 41 -0.68 3.40 -9.50
CA ALA A 41 0.63 2.92 -9.92
C ALA A 41 0.90 1.45 -9.57
N GLU A 42 0.19 0.89 -8.58
CA GLU A 42 0.33 -0.49 -8.09
C GLU A 42 1.80 -0.95 -7.88
N GLY A 43 2.66 0.01 -7.57
CA GLY A 43 4.11 -0.20 -7.61
C GLY A 43 4.67 -0.96 -6.40
N MET A 44 3.98 -1.00 -5.27
CA MET A 44 4.39 -1.66 -4.01
C MET A 44 5.83 -1.39 -3.53
N GLN A 45 6.52 -0.39 -4.06
CA GLN A 45 7.96 -0.24 -3.86
C GLN A 45 8.33 0.67 -2.68
N THR A 46 7.51 1.69 -2.40
CA THR A 46 7.88 2.79 -1.49
C THR A 46 8.14 2.28 -0.07
N LEU A 47 7.29 1.38 0.46
CA LEU A 47 7.48 0.86 1.81
C LEU A 47 8.79 0.06 1.95
N PHE A 48 9.12 -0.79 0.97
CA PHE A 48 10.37 -1.56 0.99
C PHE A 48 11.61 -0.67 0.85
N ARG A 49 11.50 0.40 0.06
CA ARG A 49 12.59 1.38 -0.08
C ARG A 49 12.82 2.16 1.20
N ILE A 50 11.74 2.54 1.90
CA ILE A 50 11.86 3.17 3.23
C ILE A 50 12.54 2.18 4.19
N GLY A 51 12.13 0.89 4.18
CA GLY A 51 12.75 -0.15 4.99
C GLY A 51 14.25 -0.29 4.74
N ALA A 52 14.64 -0.38 3.48
CA ALA A 52 16.05 -0.45 3.10
C ALA A 52 16.85 0.82 3.50
N LEU A 53 16.23 2.00 3.42
CA LEU A 53 16.88 3.25 3.80
C LEU A 53 17.09 3.42 5.31
N PHE A 54 16.19 2.86 6.13
CA PHE A 54 16.29 2.87 7.59
C PHE A 54 16.97 1.63 8.16
N ASP A 55 17.22 0.62 7.33
CA ASP A 55 17.65 -0.73 7.75
C ASP A 55 16.64 -1.38 8.71
N PHE A 56 15.34 -1.19 8.43
CA PHE A 56 14.23 -1.74 9.21
C PHE A 56 13.58 -2.92 8.50
N PRO A 57 13.22 -3.99 9.24
CA PRO A 57 12.41 -5.07 8.69
C PRO A 57 11.05 -4.57 8.25
N VAL A 58 10.50 -5.15 7.19
CA VAL A 58 9.25 -4.75 6.56
C VAL A 58 8.30 -5.93 6.46
N ALA A 59 7.08 -5.78 6.97
CA ALA A 59 5.97 -6.70 6.71
C ALA A 59 4.89 -6.00 5.89
N THR A 60 4.26 -6.71 4.95
CA THR A 60 3.16 -6.20 4.13
C THR A 60 1.94 -7.10 4.19
N ASN A 61 0.77 -6.59 3.79
CA ASN A 61 -0.52 -7.28 3.95
C ASN A 61 -0.81 -7.66 5.41
N VAL A 62 -0.38 -6.84 6.35
CA VAL A 62 -0.56 -7.11 7.78
C VAL A 62 -2.02 -6.91 8.14
N VAL A 63 -2.66 -7.97 8.67
CA VAL A 63 -4.07 -8.01 9.08
C VAL A 63 -4.24 -8.10 10.59
N LYS A 64 -3.14 -8.38 11.31
CA LYS A 64 -3.09 -8.35 12.77
C LYS A 64 -1.71 -7.87 13.22
N LEU A 65 -1.66 -7.09 14.27
CA LEU A 65 -0.43 -6.57 14.87
C LEU A 65 -0.56 -6.56 16.39
N ASP A 66 0.38 -7.21 17.04
CA ASP A 66 0.59 -7.14 18.48
C ASP A 66 2.01 -6.63 18.76
N ILE A 67 2.15 -5.67 19.67
CA ILE A 67 3.46 -5.13 20.08
C ILE A 67 3.80 -5.70 21.45
N GLU A 68 4.95 -6.36 21.52
CA GLU A 68 5.47 -6.98 22.74
C GLU A 68 6.88 -6.43 23.02
N GLN A 69 7.03 -5.61 24.06
CA GLN A 69 8.31 -5.03 24.49
C GLN A 69 9.16 -4.48 23.33
N ASP A 70 10.05 -5.31 22.76
CA ASP A 70 11.05 -4.97 21.73
C ASP A 70 10.74 -5.59 20.35
N LYS A 71 9.60 -6.28 20.22
CA LYS A 71 9.19 -6.95 18.97
C LYS A 71 7.75 -6.66 18.58
N ALA A 72 7.48 -6.81 17.31
CA ALA A 72 6.15 -6.82 16.71
C ALA A 72 5.82 -8.24 16.24
N VAL A 73 4.66 -8.76 16.62
CA VAL A 73 4.09 -10.01 16.09
C VAL A 73 3.01 -9.65 15.09
N VAL A 74 3.15 -10.11 13.86
CA VAL A 74 2.26 -9.74 12.76
C VAL A 74 1.71 -10.96 12.04
N ASP A 75 0.41 -10.92 11.71
CA ASP A 75 -0.18 -11.86 10.76
C ASP A 75 -0.27 -11.20 9.39
N CYS A 76 0.39 -11.80 8.41
CA CYS A 76 0.41 -11.34 7.03
C CYS A 76 -0.49 -12.23 6.17
N GLU A 77 -1.50 -11.63 5.52
CA GLU A 77 -2.42 -12.34 4.65
C GLU A 77 -1.73 -12.72 3.33
N LEU A 78 -1.89 -13.97 2.95
CA LEU A 78 -1.47 -14.56 1.67
C LEU A 78 -2.69 -14.81 0.79
N SER A 79 -2.46 -15.26 -0.44
CA SER A 79 -3.53 -15.67 -1.35
C SER A 79 -4.34 -16.83 -0.77
N GLY A 80 -5.67 -16.81 -0.97
CA GLY A 80 -6.54 -17.90 -0.53
C GLY A 80 -6.97 -17.85 0.94
N GLY A 81 -6.80 -16.72 1.64
CA GLY A 81 -7.23 -16.56 3.03
C GLY A 81 -6.31 -17.21 4.06
N VAL A 82 -5.12 -17.62 3.65
CA VAL A 82 -4.07 -18.11 4.56
C VAL A 82 -3.31 -16.92 5.11
N ALA A 83 -2.95 -16.97 6.39
CA ALA A 83 -2.06 -15.99 7.01
C ALA A 83 -0.83 -16.66 7.61
N ASN A 84 0.32 -16.02 7.48
CA ASN A 84 1.53 -16.40 8.18
C ASN A 84 1.81 -15.42 9.31
N THR A 85 2.22 -15.94 10.46
CA THR A 85 2.65 -15.13 11.60
C THR A 85 4.16 -14.96 11.58
N TYR A 86 4.62 -13.72 11.74
CA TYR A 86 6.03 -13.36 11.82
C TYR A 86 6.31 -12.57 13.08
N GLU A 87 7.49 -12.79 13.67
CA GLU A 87 8.07 -11.91 14.68
C GLU A 87 9.09 -10.99 14.03
N MET A 88 9.01 -9.71 14.32
CA MET A 88 9.90 -8.68 13.78
C MET A 88 10.52 -7.89 14.93
N SER A 89 11.81 -7.59 14.84
CA SER A 89 12.44 -6.64 15.76
C SER A 89 11.92 -5.22 15.54
N LEU A 90 11.81 -4.45 16.61
CA LEU A 90 11.61 -3.00 16.54
C LEU A 90 12.98 -2.30 16.42
N PRO A 91 13.08 -1.19 15.71
CA PRO A 91 12.03 -0.56 14.90
C PRO A 91 11.69 -1.34 13.62
N CYS A 92 10.44 -1.23 13.14
CA CYS A 92 10.00 -1.92 11.93
C CYS A 92 8.98 -1.12 11.11
N ILE A 93 8.66 -1.63 9.90
CA ILE A 93 7.67 -1.03 9.01
C ILE A 93 6.53 -2.02 8.77
N ILE A 94 5.31 -1.54 8.95
CA ILE A 94 4.08 -2.29 8.78
C ILE A 94 3.30 -1.76 7.58
N GLY A 95 3.23 -2.55 6.53
CA GLY A 95 2.35 -2.34 5.40
C GLY A 95 0.95 -2.86 5.72
N ALA A 96 0.05 -1.97 6.14
CA ALA A 96 -1.28 -2.31 6.60
C ALA A 96 -2.12 -2.94 5.49
N GLY A 97 -2.66 -4.12 5.76
CA GLY A 97 -3.62 -4.83 4.93
C GLY A 97 -5.08 -4.50 5.32
N ARG A 98 -6.01 -4.95 4.49
CA ARG A 98 -7.43 -4.86 4.78
C ARG A 98 -7.76 -5.77 5.95
N GLY A 99 -8.39 -5.24 6.99
CA GLY A 99 -8.79 -6.00 8.17
C GLY A 99 -7.93 -5.77 9.41
N LEU A 100 -6.78 -5.07 9.29
CA LEU A 100 -5.95 -4.73 10.43
C LEU A 100 -6.74 -3.95 11.50
N ASN A 101 -7.63 -3.08 11.07
CA ASN A 101 -8.56 -2.37 11.95
C ASN A 101 -9.88 -2.05 11.23
N THR A 102 -10.91 -1.74 12.01
CA THR A 102 -12.16 -1.20 11.48
C THR A 102 -12.08 0.32 11.45
N PRO A 103 -12.17 0.96 10.26
CA PRO A 103 -12.12 2.41 10.14
C PRO A 103 -13.25 3.08 10.94
N ARG A 104 -12.91 4.10 11.70
CA ARG A 104 -13.88 4.89 12.45
C ARG A 104 -14.34 6.08 11.61
N TYR A 105 -15.65 6.30 11.56
CA TYR A 105 -16.21 7.48 10.90
C TYR A 105 -16.00 8.72 11.78
N PRO A 106 -15.48 9.84 11.22
CA PRO A 106 -15.31 11.06 11.97
C PRO A 106 -16.68 11.69 12.34
N THR A 107 -16.79 12.19 13.55
CA THR A 107 -17.93 13.00 13.94
C THR A 107 -17.81 14.43 13.39
N PHE A 108 -18.92 15.17 13.33
CA PHE A 108 -18.86 16.57 12.88
C PHE A 108 -17.85 17.43 13.69
N PRO A 109 -17.80 17.35 15.03
CA PRO A 109 -16.77 18.03 15.79
C PRO A 109 -15.33 17.62 15.42
N ASP A 110 -15.09 16.35 15.07
CA ASP A 110 -13.76 15.87 14.65
C ASP A 110 -13.35 16.50 13.31
N VAL A 111 -14.28 16.62 12.36
CA VAL A 111 -14.05 17.29 11.08
C VAL A 111 -13.67 18.76 11.30
N VAL A 112 -14.39 19.46 12.20
CA VAL A 112 -14.07 20.87 12.53
C VAL A 112 -12.70 21.00 13.20
N LYS A 113 -12.38 20.11 14.14
CA LYS A 113 -11.09 20.09 14.84
C LYS A 113 -9.94 19.77 13.86
N SER A 114 -10.14 18.85 12.93
CA SER A 114 -9.10 18.46 11.97
C SER A 114 -8.62 19.63 11.10
N LYS A 115 -9.53 20.54 10.72
CA LYS A 115 -9.20 21.75 9.93
C LYS A 115 -8.27 22.73 10.66
N LYS A 116 -8.21 22.66 11.99
CA LYS A 116 -7.36 23.52 12.83
C LYS A 116 -6.01 22.89 13.16
N LYS A 117 -5.78 21.63 12.80
CA LYS A 117 -4.51 20.96 13.09
C LYS A 117 -3.40 21.53 12.22
N PRO A 118 -2.22 21.81 12.79
CA PRO A 118 -1.10 22.34 12.02
C PRO A 118 -0.58 21.32 11.01
N VAL A 119 -0.26 21.79 9.82
CA VAL A 119 0.42 21.03 8.78
C VAL A 119 1.69 21.80 8.41
N LYS A 120 2.85 21.21 8.75
CA LYS A 120 4.17 21.72 8.34
C LYS A 120 4.33 21.42 6.83
N LYS A 121 4.50 22.48 6.03
CA LYS A 121 4.79 22.34 4.61
C LYS A 121 6.29 22.41 4.40
N ILE A 122 6.85 21.46 3.65
CA ILE A 122 8.27 21.39 3.31
C ILE A 122 8.35 21.32 1.78
N SER A 123 9.09 22.22 1.15
CA SER A 123 9.40 22.08 -0.27
C SER A 123 10.38 20.92 -0.47
N PHE A 124 10.19 20.12 -1.51
CA PHE A 124 11.14 19.06 -1.86
C PHE A 124 12.57 19.63 -2.05
N ALA A 125 12.69 20.84 -2.59
CA ALA A 125 13.98 21.51 -2.76
C ALA A 125 14.69 21.76 -1.43
N ASP A 126 13.95 22.05 -0.36
CA ASP A 126 14.53 22.33 0.97
C ASP A 126 15.06 21.06 1.66
N LEU A 127 14.70 19.89 1.19
CA LEU A 127 15.22 18.61 1.72
C LEU A 127 16.66 18.33 1.29
N ASN A 128 17.20 19.05 0.33
CA ASN A 128 18.59 18.92 -0.18
C ASN A 128 18.95 17.46 -0.57
N ILE A 129 18.01 16.72 -1.13
CA ILE A 129 18.21 15.32 -1.50
C ILE A 129 19.01 15.24 -2.80
N LYS A 130 20.08 14.44 -2.80
CA LYS A 130 20.74 14.05 -4.05
C LYS A 130 19.83 13.04 -4.78
N VAL A 131 19.15 13.53 -5.82
CA VAL A 131 18.30 12.67 -6.66
C VAL A 131 19.22 11.74 -7.47
N PRO A 132 19.01 10.41 -7.38
CA PRO A 132 19.76 9.47 -8.22
C PRO A 132 19.47 9.71 -9.71
N LEU A 133 20.45 9.46 -10.57
CA LEU A 133 20.30 9.60 -12.02
C LEU A 133 19.37 8.52 -12.64
N THR A 134 18.99 7.52 -11.87
CA THR A 134 18.12 6.43 -12.29
C THR A 134 16.68 6.77 -11.95
N GLY A 135 15.99 7.42 -12.86
CA GLY A 135 14.54 7.66 -12.74
C GLY A 135 13.78 6.80 -13.72
N MET A 136 12.63 6.28 -13.31
CA MET A 136 11.61 5.82 -14.26
C MET A 136 10.87 7.06 -14.80
N HIS A 137 10.61 7.08 -16.10
CA HIS A 137 9.73 8.07 -16.72
C HIS A 137 8.69 7.34 -17.57
N ILE A 138 7.49 7.89 -17.56
CA ILE A 138 6.40 7.37 -18.39
C ILE A 138 6.73 7.75 -19.83
N VAL A 139 6.90 6.75 -20.70
CA VAL A 139 7.14 6.95 -22.12
C VAL A 139 5.82 7.17 -22.84
N GLU A 140 4.82 6.34 -22.55
CA GLU A 140 3.51 6.38 -23.18
C GLU A 140 2.46 5.75 -22.26
N LEU A 141 1.23 6.24 -22.36
CA LEU A 141 0.05 5.66 -21.71
C LEU A 141 -0.91 5.17 -22.79
N GLU A 142 -1.08 3.86 -22.89
CA GLU A 142 -2.05 3.26 -23.79
C GLU A 142 -3.29 2.78 -23.04
N PRO A 143 -4.50 3.09 -23.54
CA PRO A 143 -5.71 2.56 -22.92
C PRO A 143 -5.78 1.04 -23.11
N LEU A 144 -6.06 0.33 -22.02
CA LEU A 144 -6.28 -1.11 -22.07
C LEU A 144 -7.48 -1.42 -22.98
N LYS A 145 -7.24 -2.04 -24.13
CA LYS A 145 -8.30 -2.59 -24.98
C LYS A 145 -8.82 -3.86 -24.32
N GLN A 146 -10.00 -3.80 -23.73
CA GLN A 146 -10.67 -5.01 -23.24
C GLN A 146 -11.02 -5.91 -24.42
N SER A 147 -10.31 -7.03 -24.55
CA SER A 147 -10.61 -8.06 -25.54
C SER A 147 -11.62 -9.10 -25.04
N ARG A 148 -12.04 -9.04 -23.77
CA ARG A 148 -12.97 -9.98 -23.18
C ARG A 148 -14.40 -9.54 -23.46
N LEU A 149 -15.13 -10.32 -24.27
CA LEU A 149 -16.56 -10.15 -24.46
C LEU A 149 -17.28 -10.89 -23.31
N PRO A 150 -18.15 -10.20 -22.53
CA PRO A 150 -18.95 -10.86 -21.51
C PRO A 150 -19.92 -11.85 -22.19
N LYS A 151 -20.01 -13.07 -21.64
CA LYS A 151 -21.00 -14.07 -22.06
C LYS A 151 -22.12 -14.07 -21.03
N GLU A 152 -23.29 -13.63 -21.45
CA GLU A 152 -24.48 -13.66 -20.60
C GLU A 152 -25.11 -15.07 -20.69
N ILE A 153 -25.35 -15.70 -19.54
CA ILE A 153 -26.01 -16.98 -19.44
C ILE A 153 -27.41 -16.75 -18.84
N LYS A 154 -28.45 -17.09 -19.59
CA LYS A 154 -29.85 -16.92 -19.18
C LYS A 154 -30.49 -18.26 -18.86
N GLY A 155 -31.37 -18.28 -17.87
CA GLY A 155 -32.14 -19.46 -17.47
C GLY A 155 -32.35 -19.51 -15.96
N ASP A 156 -32.97 -20.59 -15.50
CA ASP A 156 -33.16 -20.87 -14.09
C ASP A 156 -31.81 -21.18 -13.43
N ALA A 157 -31.73 -21.04 -12.11
CA ALA A 157 -30.49 -21.21 -11.36
C ALA A 157 -29.77 -22.53 -11.67
N ASP A 158 -30.49 -23.62 -11.79
CA ASP A 158 -29.92 -24.93 -12.11
C ASP A 158 -29.33 -25.00 -13.53
N ILE A 159 -29.98 -24.37 -14.51
CA ILE A 159 -29.50 -24.31 -15.88
C ILE A 159 -28.24 -23.45 -15.95
N VAL A 160 -28.26 -22.28 -15.31
CA VAL A 160 -27.11 -21.35 -15.25
C VAL A 160 -25.91 -22.00 -14.56
N ALA A 161 -26.13 -22.69 -13.43
CA ALA A 161 -25.07 -23.37 -12.71
C ALA A 161 -24.41 -24.49 -13.54
N LYS A 162 -25.22 -25.32 -14.21
CA LYS A 162 -24.72 -26.39 -15.11
C LYS A 162 -23.89 -25.80 -16.28
N GLU A 163 -24.39 -24.75 -16.89
CA GLU A 163 -23.67 -24.12 -18.01
C GLU A 163 -22.37 -23.44 -17.57
N ILE A 164 -22.33 -22.78 -16.41
CA ILE A 164 -21.10 -22.25 -15.83
C ILE A 164 -20.08 -23.37 -15.63
N VAL A 165 -20.47 -24.47 -14.97
CA VAL A 165 -19.56 -25.62 -14.74
C VAL A 165 -19.08 -26.20 -16.08
N ARG A 166 -19.98 -26.32 -17.09
CA ARG A 166 -19.58 -26.79 -18.42
C ARG A 166 -18.53 -25.89 -19.04
N ILE A 167 -18.73 -24.56 -19.02
CA ILE A 167 -17.79 -23.60 -19.57
C ILE A 167 -16.44 -23.67 -18.85
N LEU A 168 -16.45 -23.72 -17.51
CA LEU A 168 -15.22 -23.79 -16.73
C LEU A 168 -14.42 -25.07 -17.01
N LYS A 169 -15.11 -26.22 -17.20
CA LYS A 169 -14.48 -27.51 -17.53
C LYS A 169 -14.02 -27.62 -18.98
N GLN A 170 -14.90 -27.26 -19.92
CA GLN A 170 -14.68 -27.60 -21.33
C GLN A 170 -14.03 -26.47 -22.14
N GLU A 171 -14.40 -25.23 -21.85
CA GLU A 171 -13.91 -24.05 -22.58
C GLU A 171 -12.71 -23.41 -21.87
N ALA A 172 -12.84 -23.07 -20.60
CA ALA A 172 -11.79 -22.41 -19.83
C ALA A 172 -10.73 -23.36 -19.25
N LYS A 173 -11.10 -24.64 -19.03
CA LYS A 173 -10.21 -25.70 -18.49
C LYS A 173 -9.52 -25.30 -17.17
N VAL A 174 -10.27 -24.69 -16.28
CA VAL A 174 -9.76 -24.20 -14.98
C VAL A 174 -10.21 -25.04 -13.78
N ILE A 175 -11.13 -25.99 -14.01
CA ILE A 175 -11.61 -26.99 -13.02
C ILE A 175 -11.72 -28.37 -13.67
#